data_d999b1a3e5abb0dc17507dae7a12d174
#
_entry.id   d999b1a3e5abb0dc17507dae7a12d174
#
_cell.length_a   1.000
_cell.length_b   1.000
_cell.length_c   1.000
_cell.angle_alpha   90.00
_cell.angle_beta   90.00
_cell.angle_gamma   90.00
#
_symmetry.space_group_name_H-M   'P 1'
#
loop_
_entity.id
_entity.type
_entity.pdbx_description
1 polymer ?
#
loop_
_entity_poly.entity_id
_entity_poly.type
_entity_poly.pdbx_seq_one_letter_code
_entity_poly.pdbx_strand_id
1 'polypeptide(L)'
;MKPLADMAALEQRLGRELVGEERAQAEAALADASALVRAYGDAWPDPGRAPAVAVAITLAAAERRVRNPEGYRSEVVGGYQYQLPASLPIGGGLTDGEARMIRAAVAASGVFSVPVESLGGSL
;
A
#
# COMPACT_ATOMS: atom_id res chain seq x y z
N MET A 1 -4.33 -11.61 -8.28
CA MET A 1 -3.39 -11.82 -7.18
C MET A 1 -4.06 -11.50 -5.87
N LYS A 2 -3.68 -12.16 -4.82
CA LYS A 2 -4.28 -11.90 -3.52
C LYS A 2 -3.83 -10.56 -2.99
N PRO A 3 -4.68 -9.85 -2.25
CA PRO A 3 -4.26 -8.61 -1.61
C PRO A 3 -3.10 -8.85 -0.65
N LEU A 4 -2.28 -7.83 -0.46
CA LEU A 4 -1.14 -7.95 0.45
C LEU A 4 -1.56 -7.96 1.92
N ALA A 5 -2.78 -7.55 2.22
CA ALA A 5 -3.31 -7.59 3.58
C ALA A 5 -4.75 -8.06 3.51
N ASP A 6 -5.25 -8.62 4.59
CA ASP A 6 -6.59 -9.19 4.56
C ASP A 6 -7.60 -8.33 5.30
N MET A 7 -8.86 -8.70 5.13
CA MET A 7 -9.96 -7.96 5.73
C MET A 7 -9.90 -7.97 7.25
N ALA A 8 -9.50 -9.10 7.83
CA ALA A 8 -9.43 -9.19 9.28
C ALA A 8 -8.43 -8.19 9.86
N ALA A 9 -7.29 -8.03 9.20
CA ALA A 9 -6.30 -7.07 9.66
C ALA A 9 -6.83 -5.64 9.52
N LEU A 10 -7.56 -5.35 8.44
CA LEU A 10 -8.14 -4.03 8.27
C LEU A 10 -9.18 -3.75 9.34
N GLU A 11 -10.04 -4.72 9.61
CA GLU A 11 -11.04 -4.56 10.65
C GLU A 11 -10.40 -4.32 12.01
N GLN A 12 -9.30 -4.99 12.29
CA GLN A 12 -8.60 -4.75 13.53
C GLN A 12 -8.10 -3.33 13.64
N ARG A 13 -7.58 -2.77 12.57
CA ARG A 13 -7.10 -1.38 12.58
C ARG A 13 -8.26 -0.40 12.74
N LEU A 14 -9.41 -0.71 12.16
CA LEU A 14 -10.57 0.16 12.27
C LEU A 14 -11.29 0.01 13.60
N GLY A 15 -11.09 -1.10 14.28
CA GLY A 15 -11.73 -1.35 15.56
C GLY A 15 -13.16 -1.83 15.45
N ARG A 16 -13.57 -2.29 14.29
CA ARG A 16 -14.94 -2.77 14.12
C ARG A 16 -15.04 -3.69 12.92
N GLU A 17 -16.09 -4.44 12.89
CA GLU A 17 -16.36 -5.34 11.79
C GLU A 17 -17.00 -4.57 10.65
N LEU A 18 -16.65 -4.91 9.42
CA LEU A 18 -17.21 -4.28 8.25
C LEU A 18 -18.24 -5.20 7.61
N VAL A 19 -19.37 -4.63 7.24
CA VAL A 19 -20.47 -5.40 6.66
C VAL A 19 -21.08 -4.64 5.49
N GLY A 20 -21.76 -5.34 4.63
CA GLY A 20 -22.54 -4.75 3.55
C GLY A 20 -21.68 -3.98 2.57
N GLU A 21 -22.17 -2.82 2.19
CA GLU A 21 -21.51 -2.02 1.19
C GLU A 21 -20.15 -1.52 1.65
N GLU A 22 -20.05 -1.21 2.92
CA GLU A 22 -18.76 -0.77 3.47
C GLU A 22 -17.72 -1.87 3.36
N ARG A 23 -18.10 -3.10 3.56
CA ARG A 23 -17.18 -4.23 3.41
C ARG A 23 -16.73 -4.36 1.96
N ALA A 24 -17.64 -4.20 1.00
CA ALA A 24 -17.30 -4.26 -0.40
C ALA A 24 -16.34 -3.14 -0.78
N GLN A 25 -16.56 -1.96 -0.24
CA GLN A 25 -15.64 -0.85 -0.49
C GLN A 25 -14.28 -1.10 0.12
N ALA A 26 -14.26 -1.72 1.29
CA ALA A 26 -12.98 -2.04 1.93
C ALA A 26 -12.21 -3.11 1.14
N GLU A 27 -12.92 -4.06 0.58
CA GLU A 27 -12.26 -5.06 -0.26
C GLU A 27 -11.62 -4.41 -1.48
N ALA A 28 -12.33 -3.49 -2.11
CA ALA A 28 -11.77 -2.75 -3.24
C ALA A 28 -10.58 -1.90 -2.80
N ALA A 29 -10.66 -1.30 -1.64
CA ALA A 29 -9.55 -0.49 -1.12
C ALA A 29 -8.31 -1.33 -0.88
N LEU A 30 -8.48 -2.53 -0.34
CA LEU A 30 -7.35 -3.43 -0.13
C LEU A 30 -6.74 -3.88 -1.46
N ALA A 31 -7.56 -4.16 -2.45
CA ALA A 31 -7.08 -4.57 -3.75
C ALA A 31 -6.31 -3.43 -4.43
N ASP A 32 -6.85 -2.24 -4.38
CA ASP A 32 -6.22 -1.09 -5.01
C ASP A 32 -4.92 -0.72 -4.30
N ALA A 33 -4.93 -0.72 -2.98
CA ALA A 33 -3.72 -0.41 -2.21
C ALA A 33 -2.64 -1.45 -2.49
N SER A 34 -3.03 -2.73 -2.58
CA SER A 34 -2.07 -3.79 -2.87
C SER A 34 -1.44 -3.60 -4.24
N ALA A 35 -2.25 -3.20 -5.22
CA ALA A 35 -1.73 -2.96 -6.55
C ALA A 35 -0.72 -1.81 -6.57
N LEU A 36 -1.01 -0.75 -5.83
CA LEU A 36 -0.08 0.38 -5.75
C LEU A 36 1.21 0.00 -5.05
N VAL A 37 1.12 -0.73 -3.97
CA VAL A 37 2.31 -1.17 -3.24
C VAL A 37 3.17 -2.06 -4.13
N ARG A 38 2.56 -2.96 -4.86
CA ARG A 38 3.29 -3.82 -5.78
C ARG A 38 3.94 -3.03 -6.91
N ALA A 39 3.29 -1.98 -7.36
CA ALA A 39 3.84 -1.14 -8.41
C ALA A 39 5.11 -0.43 -7.98
N TYR A 40 5.20 -0.04 -6.71
CA TYR A 40 6.40 0.60 -6.20
C TYR A 40 7.43 -0.41 -5.71
N GLY A 41 7.02 -1.62 -5.45
CA GLY A 41 7.90 -2.63 -4.87
C GLY A 41 8.12 -3.81 -5.81
N ASP A 42 7.56 -4.92 -5.45
CA ASP A 42 7.76 -6.16 -6.18
C ASP A 42 6.41 -6.83 -6.32
N ALA A 43 6.33 -7.84 -7.14
CA ALA A 43 5.06 -8.52 -7.39
C ALA A 43 4.49 -9.20 -6.15
N TRP A 44 5.36 -9.77 -5.34
CA TRP A 44 4.94 -10.52 -4.15
C TRP A 44 3.66 -11.32 -4.42
N PRO A 45 3.72 -12.30 -5.32
CA PRO A 45 2.51 -13.07 -5.61
C PRO A 45 1.99 -13.81 -4.39
N ASP A 46 2.88 -14.15 -3.47
CA ASP A 46 2.50 -14.74 -2.20
C ASP A 46 2.54 -13.66 -1.14
N PRO A 47 1.38 -13.17 -0.66
CA PRO A 47 1.38 -12.11 0.34
C PRO A 47 2.16 -12.45 1.60
N GLY A 48 2.26 -13.73 1.91
CA GLY A 48 3.02 -14.13 3.10
C GLY A 48 4.49 -13.85 2.99
N ARG A 49 4.98 -13.60 1.80
CA ARG A 49 6.39 -13.30 1.61
C ARG A 49 6.67 -11.81 1.47
N ALA A 50 5.66 -11.00 1.45
CA ALA A 50 5.86 -9.56 1.36
C ALA A 50 6.44 -9.03 2.67
N PRO A 51 7.31 -8.03 2.62
CA PRO A 51 7.86 -7.48 3.85
C PRO A 51 6.78 -6.81 4.70
N ALA A 52 7.02 -6.79 5.99
CA ALA A 52 6.04 -6.21 6.92
C ALA A 52 5.68 -4.78 6.56
N VAL A 53 6.64 -4.00 6.07
CA VAL A 53 6.37 -2.61 5.72
C VAL A 53 5.39 -2.54 4.55
N ALA A 54 5.47 -3.45 3.59
CA ALA A 54 4.55 -3.44 2.47
C ALA A 54 3.12 -3.75 2.93
N VAL A 55 2.98 -4.70 3.85
CA VAL A 55 1.68 -5.03 4.41
C VAL A 55 1.12 -3.87 5.21
N ALA A 56 1.97 -3.24 6.03
CA ALA A 56 1.53 -2.11 6.86
C ALA A 56 1.08 -0.92 6.01
N ILE A 57 1.80 -0.64 4.94
CA ILE A 57 1.44 0.47 4.07
C ILE A 57 0.15 0.16 3.32
N THR A 58 -0.05 -1.09 2.90
CA THR A 58 -1.30 -1.50 2.27
C THR A 58 -2.47 -1.25 3.22
N LEU A 59 -2.31 -1.63 4.48
CA LEU A 59 -3.36 -1.43 5.47
C LEU A 59 -3.60 0.06 5.74
N ALA A 60 -2.54 0.84 5.84
CA ALA A 60 -2.69 2.28 6.09
C ALA A 60 -3.42 2.97 4.94
N ALA A 61 -3.10 2.61 3.71
CA ALA A 61 -3.76 3.21 2.55
C ALA A 61 -5.23 2.79 2.48
N ALA A 62 -5.51 1.52 2.73
CA ALA A 62 -6.90 1.05 2.72
C ALA A 62 -7.70 1.70 3.84
N GLU A 63 -7.09 1.84 5.01
CA GLU A 63 -7.76 2.48 6.14
C GLU A 63 -8.12 3.93 5.83
N ARG A 64 -7.21 4.67 5.21
CA ARG A 64 -7.49 6.06 4.85
C ARG A 64 -8.71 6.15 3.94
N ARG A 65 -8.80 5.25 2.98
CA ARG A 65 -9.91 5.28 2.03
C ARG A 65 -11.22 4.91 2.70
N VAL A 66 -11.21 3.92 3.59
CA VAL A 66 -12.41 3.52 4.29
C VAL A 66 -12.90 4.61 5.25
N ARG A 67 -11.96 5.26 5.93
CA ARG A 67 -12.32 6.29 6.89
C ARG A 67 -12.79 7.56 6.22
N ASN A 68 -12.42 7.79 4.96
CA ASN A 68 -12.79 9.00 4.28
C ASN A 68 -13.22 8.74 2.83
N PRO A 69 -14.30 7.98 2.64
CA PRO A 69 -14.73 7.67 1.27
C PRO A 69 -15.18 8.90 0.50
N GLU A 70 -15.68 9.89 1.18
CA GLU A 70 -16.09 11.12 0.52
C GLU A 70 -14.89 11.88 -0.03
N GLY A 71 -13.85 11.95 0.73
CA GLY A 71 -12.62 12.59 0.29
C GLY A 71 -12.05 11.88 -0.93
N TYR A 72 -12.08 10.57 -0.90
CA TYR A 72 -11.61 9.79 -2.03
C TYR A 72 -12.41 10.12 -3.28
N ARG A 73 -13.73 10.12 -3.17
CA ARG A 73 -14.57 10.39 -4.32
C ARG A 73 -14.38 11.79 -4.87
N SER A 74 -14.26 12.76 -4.01
CA SER A 74 -14.03 14.12 -4.42
C SER A 74 -12.75 14.28 -5.18
N GLU A 75 -11.71 13.62 -4.74
CA GLU A 75 -10.44 13.73 -5.39
C GLU A 75 -10.43 13.05 -6.74
N VAL A 76 -11.10 11.95 -6.86
CA VAL A 76 -11.16 11.26 -8.13
C VAL A 76 -11.95 12.08 -9.14
N VAL A 77 -13.06 12.64 -8.72
CA VAL A 77 -13.89 13.37 -9.61
C VAL A 77 -13.31 14.73 -9.95
N GLY A 78 -12.87 15.42 -8.99
CA GLY A 78 -12.48 16.71 -9.24
C GLY A 78 -11.11 16.94 -9.55
N GLY A 79 -10.43 16.03 -9.41
CA GLY A 79 -9.34 16.42 -9.41
C GLY A 79 -8.19 16.60 -9.94
N TYR A 80 -8.13 16.14 -10.42
CA TYR A 80 -7.22 16.27 -11.16
C TYR A 80 -6.54 17.49 -11.08
N GLN A 81 -7.11 18.26 -10.65
CA GLN A 81 -6.67 19.43 -10.84
C GLN A 81 -5.82 19.90 -9.93
N TYR A 82 -5.27 19.40 -9.39
CA TYR A 82 -4.60 20.08 -8.65
C TYR A 82 -3.57 19.97 -8.21
N GLN A 83 -3.26 20.49 -7.77
CA GLN A 83 -2.32 21.09 -7.14
C GLN A 83 -2.16 20.60 -5.80
N LEU A 84 -2.35 19.38 -5.48
CA LEU A 84 -2.12 18.83 -4.18
C LEU A 84 -0.63 18.62 -3.96
N PRO A 85 -0.14 18.85 -2.78
CA PRO A 85 1.26 18.54 -2.48
C PRO A 85 1.54 17.08 -2.76
N ALA A 86 2.73 16.82 -3.23
CA ALA A 86 3.09 15.46 -3.58
C ALA A 86 3.03 14.49 -2.42
N SER A 87 3.13 15.00 -1.20
CA SER A 87 3.10 14.14 -0.03
C SER A 87 1.69 13.70 0.34
N LEU A 88 0.67 14.30 -0.25
CA LEU A 88 -0.69 13.92 0.10
C LEU A 88 -1.19 12.87 -0.88
N PRO A 89 -1.89 11.85 -0.39
CA PRO A 89 -2.44 10.86 -1.29
C PRO A 89 -3.65 11.41 -2.01
N ILE A 90 -3.87 10.99 -3.23
CA ILE A 90 -5.05 11.33 -3.97
C ILE A 90 -5.93 10.11 -3.92
N GLY A 91 -7.09 10.24 -3.33
CA GLY A 91 -7.99 9.11 -3.17
C GLY A 91 -7.33 8.04 -2.30
N GLY A 92 -7.16 6.88 -2.77
CA GLY A 92 -6.52 5.82 -2.01
C GLY A 92 -5.05 5.63 -2.31
N GLY A 93 -4.41 6.61 -2.90
CA GLY A 93 -3.03 6.47 -3.30
C GLY A 93 -2.04 6.48 -2.14
N LEU A 94 -0.80 6.22 -2.46
CA LEU A 94 0.26 6.21 -1.46
C LEU A 94 0.91 7.57 -1.37
N THR A 95 1.42 7.89 -0.21
CA THR A 95 2.21 9.11 -0.05
C THR A 95 3.61 8.88 -0.60
N ASP A 96 4.34 9.95 -0.86
CA ASP A 96 5.72 9.85 -1.30
C ASP A 96 6.58 9.12 -0.28
N GLY A 97 6.34 9.37 0.99
CA GLY A 97 7.10 8.70 2.04
C GLY A 97 6.83 7.21 2.05
N GLU A 98 5.59 6.82 1.84
CA GLU A 98 5.25 5.40 1.78
C GLU A 98 5.91 4.73 0.58
N ALA A 99 5.88 5.39 -0.57
CA ALA A 99 6.52 4.85 -1.76
C ALA A 99 8.02 4.69 -1.54
N ARG A 100 8.64 5.65 -0.89
CA ARG A 100 10.07 5.55 -0.59
C ARG A 100 10.38 4.41 0.36
N MET A 101 9.53 4.19 1.35
CA MET A 101 9.73 3.09 2.28
C MET A 101 9.63 1.74 1.58
N ILE A 102 8.71 1.62 0.64
CA ILE A 102 8.57 0.38 -0.10
C ILE A 102 9.82 0.14 -0.96
N ARG A 103 10.29 1.17 -1.63
CA ARG A 103 11.48 1.02 -2.45
C ARG A 103 12.71 0.68 -1.61
N ALA A 104 12.80 1.28 -0.43
CA ALA A 104 13.90 0.97 0.47
C ALA A 104 13.83 -0.48 0.95
N ALA A 105 12.64 -0.99 1.19
CA ALA A 105 12.49 -2.36 1.63
C ALA A 105 12.90 -3.34 0.52
N VAL A 106 12.58 -3.03 -0.72
CA VAL A 106 12.99 -3.86 -1.85
C VAL A 106 14.51 -3.81 -1.99
N ALA A 107 15.08 -2.63 -1.87
CA ALA A 107 16.52 -2.49 -2.00
C ALA A 107 17.26 -3.22 -0.89
N ALA A 108 16.70 -3.23 0.29
CA ALA A 108 17.34 -3.89 1.42
C ALA A 108 17.17 -5.39 1.41
N SER A 109 16.22 -5.90 0.63
CA SER A 109 16.00 -7.33 0.62
C SER A 109 17.04 -7.93 -0.32
N GLY A 110 16.92 -9.08 -0.58
CA GLY A 110 17.93 -9.73 -1.31
C GLY A 110 18.25 -9.26 -2.68
N VAL A 111 17.52 -8.37 -3.16
CA VAL A 111 17.79 -7.93 -4.46
C VAL A 111 19.21 -7.57 -4.61
N PHE A 112 19.71 -6.89 -3.60
CA PHE A 112 20.91 -6.49 -3.76
C PHE A 112 21.86 -7.31 -3.29
N SER A 113 21.51 -8.11 -2.51
CA SER A 113 22.44 -8.80 -1.82
C SER A 113 23.20 -9.58 -2.75
N VAL A 114 22.83 -9.62 -3.76
CA VAL A 114 23.39 -10.34 -4.60
C VAL A 114 24.68 -10.07 -4.85
N PRO A 115 25.05 -9.43 -5.25
CA PRO A 115 26.27 -9.30 -5.68
C PRO A 115 27.11 -8.68 -4.80
N VAL A 116 26.87 -8.42 -4.28
CA VAL A 116 27.52 -7.79 -3.55
C VAL A 116 28.28 -8.32 -2.83
N GLU A 117 28.19 -8.69 -2.63
CA GLU A 117 28.67 -8.94 -2.05
C GLU A 117 29.52 -9.25 -2.37
N SER A 118 29.67 -9.13 -2.95
CA SER A 118 30.21 -9.19 -3.29
C SER A 118 30.82 -8.64 -3.45
N LEU A 119 31.01 -7.91 -3.34
CA LEU A 119 31.24 -7.36 -3.26
C LEU A 119 31.76 -7.40 -2.68
N GLY A 120 31.91 -7.47 -2.40
CA GLY A 120 32.05 -7.64 -1.95
C GLY A 120 32.34 -7.68 -1.41
N GLY A 121 32.70 -7.55 -1.40
CA GLY A 121 32.72 -7.71 -1.07
C GLY A 121 32.83 -7.58 -0.60
N SER A 122 32.90 -7.28 -0.62
CA SER A 122 32.73 -7.25 -0.47
C SER A 122 32.71 -7.11 -0.10
N LEU A 123 33.01 -6.83 -0.07
CA LEU A 123 32.76 -6.74 0.12
C LEU A 123 32.82 -6.75 0.28
#